data_6ed7eb8b70a58ff033fd47e841f6eb9c
#
_entry.id   6ed7eb8b70a58ff033fd47e841f6eb9c
#
_cell.length_a   1.000
_cell.length_b   1.000
_cell.length_c   1.000
_cell.angle_alpha   90.00
_cell.angle_beta   90.00
_cell.angle_gamma   90.00
#
_symmetry.space_group_name_H-M   'P 1'
#
loop_
_entity.id
_entity.type
_entity.pdbx_description
1 polymer ?
#
loop_
_entity_poly.entity_id
_entity_poly.type
_entity_poly.pdbx_seq_one_letter_code
_entity_poly.pdbx_strand_id
1 'polypeptide(L)'
;MAMILCSMEVSLSMDIKAFWDAVLRQDADAIREHFHPDAWVNWHNTNEHFTVEEFIRANCEYPGEWDGEVKQIITTDTHIITATHVFSKDGSISCHATSFIRVVDGKIASVDEYWGDDGSAPQWRQDKHIGTKIKE
;
A
#
# COMPACT_ATOMS: atom_id res chain seq x y z
N MET A 1 26.54 22.73 6.01
CA MET A 1 25.08 22.92 5.79
C MET A 1 24.54 21.99 4.73
N ALA A 2 25.14 21.97 3.53
CA ALA A 2 24.69 21.09 2.44
C ALA A 2 24.77 19.59 2.80
N MET A 3 25.77 19.18 3.55
CA MET A 3 25.95 17.79 3.95
C MET A 3 24.84 17.28 4.85
N ILE A 4 24.28 18.15 5.69
CA ILE A 4 23.17 17.76 6.58
C ILE A 4 21.91 17.45 5.76
N LEU A 5 21.62 18.26 4.74
CA LEU A 5 20.48 18.05 3.87
C LEU A 5 20.60 16.74 3.08
N CYS A 6 21.79 16.45 2.56
CA CYS A 6 22.03 15.19 1.84
C CYS A 6 21.81 13.96 2.73
N SER A 7 22.26 14.03 3.99
CA SER A 7 22.09 12.93 4.94
C SER A 7 20.62 12.66 5.25
N MET A 8 19.79 13.71 5.33
CA MET A 8 18.37 13.57 5.60
C MET A 8 17.63 12.95 4.42
N GLU A 9 18.01 13.29 3.21
CA GLU A 9 17.36 12.75 2.00
C GLU A 9 17.61 11.26 1.81
N VAL A 10 18.78 10.76 2.23
CA VAL A 10 19.15 9.36 2.05
C VAL A 10 18.30 8.41 2.91
N SER A 11 17.78 8.88 4.06
CA SER A 11 17.08 8.02 5.03
C SER A 11 15.80 7.39 4.48
N LEU A 12 15.14 8.01 3.49
CA LEU A 12 13.90 7.48 2.89
C LEU A 12 14.09 7.03 1.44
N SER A 13 15.32 6.72 1.05
CA SER A 13 15.64 6.31 -0.31
C SER A 13 15.19 4.87 -0.56
N MET A 14 13.93 4.71 -0.96
CA MET A 14 13.41 3.45 -1.47
C MET A 14 12.41 3.73 -2.61
N ASP A 15 12.29 2.77 -3.52
CA ASP A 15 11.36 2.86 -4.64
C ASP A 15 10.00 2.28 -4.25
N ILE A 16 9.09 3.14 -3.79
CA ILE A 16 7.77 2.70 -3.34
C ILE A 16 6.90 2.17 -4.47
N LYS A 17 7.09 2.67 -5.68
CA LYS A 17 6.33 2.16 -6.83
C LYS A 17 6.79 0.76 -7.20
N ALA A 18 8.10 0.49 -7.11
CA ALA A 18 8.64 -0.86 -7.33
C ALA A 18 8.10 -1.83 -6.27
N PHE A 19 7.96 -1.41 -5.03
CA PHE A 19 7.36 -2.22 -3.98
C PHE A 19 5.92 -2.58 -4.31
N TRP A 20 5.09 -1.60 -4.66
CA TRP A 20 3.70 -1.85 -5.03
C TRP A 20 3.59 -2.73 -6.28
N ASP A 21 4.46 -2.53 -7.27
CA ASP A 21 4.50 -3.38 -8.44
C ASP A 21 4.80 -4.84 -8.07
N ALA A 22 5.76 -5.07 -7.18
CA ALA A 22 6.08 -6.41 -6.69
C ALA A 22 4.89 -7.06 -5.98
N VAL A 23 4.17 -6.30 -5.16
CA VAL A 23 2.96 -6.78 -4.48
C VAL A 23 1.89 -7.18 -5.48
N LEU A 24 1.61 -6.31 -6.45
CA LEU A 24 0.57 -6.55 -7.47
C LEU A 24 0.91 -7.74 -8.39
N ARG A 25 2.18 -7.92 -8.71
CA ARG A 25 2.64 -9.08 -9.49
C ARG A 25 2.76 -10.35 -8.65
N GLN A 26 2.61 -10.26 -7.35
CA GLN A 26 2.76 -11.39 -6.42
C GLN A 26 4.14 -12.04 -6.54
N ASP A 27 5.17 -11.21 -6.64
CA ASP A 27 6.57 -11.63 -6.77
C ASP A 27 7.21 -11.69 -5.37
N ALA A 28 7.27 -12.87 -4.79
CA ALA A 28 7.73 -13.08 -3.43
C ALA A 28 9.14 -12.52 -3.18
N ASP A 29 10.08 -12.83 -4.06
CA ASP A 29 11.48 -12.40 -3.88
C ASP A 29 11.61 -10.88 -4.01
N ALA A 30 10.91 -10.28 -4.96
CA ALA A 30 10.92 -8.83 -5.15
C ALA A 30 10.28 -8.11 -3.94
N ILE A 31 9.19 -8.64 -3.39
CA ILE A 31 8.57 -8.09 -2.17
C ILE A 31 9.58 -8.14 -1.02
N ARG A 32 10.21 -9.29 -0.80
CA ARG A 32 11.14 -9.51 0.31
C ARG A 32 12.29 -8.52 0.32
N GLU A 33 12.80 -8.16 -0.84
CA GLU A 33 13.95 -7.26 -0.96
C GLU A 33 13.67 -5.86 -0.41
N HIS A 34 12.42 -5.43 -0.34
CA HIS A 34 12.06 -4.12 0.17
C HIS A 34 11.97 -4.05 1.71
N PHE A 35 11.99 -5.17 2.41
CA PHE A 35 11.79 -5.24 3.86
C PHE A 35 13.05 -5.49 4.64
N HIS A 36 13.12 -4.91 5.85
CA HIS A 36 14.00 -5.43 6.89
C HIS A 36 13.51 -6.81 7.33
N PRO A 37 14.41 -7.73 7.71
CA PRO A 37 14.01 -9.08 8.14
C PRO A 37 13.04 -9.10 9.32
N ASP A 38 13.14 -8.11 10.23
CA ASP A 38 12.32 -8.02 11.43
C ASP A 38 11.06 -7.15 11.23
N ALA A 39 10.81 -6.70 10.01
CA ALA A 39 9.66 -5.86 9.71
C ALA A 39 8.34 -6.61 9.92
N TRP A 40 7.28 -5.85 10.04
CA TRP A 40 5.93 -6.39 10.18
C TRP A 40 4.93 -5.54 9.41
N VAL A 41 3.77 -6.13 9.15
CA VAL A 41 2.66 -5.47 8.48
C VAL A 41 1.38 -5.72 9.27
N ASN A 42 0.62 -4.67 9.51
CA ASN A 42 -0.71 -4.75 10.10
C ASN A 42 -1.78 -4.43 9.06
N TRP A 43 -2.75 -5.30 8.94
CA TRP A 43 -3.99 -5.03 8.20
C TRP A 43 -5.09 -4.74 9.20
N HIS A 44 -5.45 -3.47 9.34
CA HIS A 44 -6.33 -3.02 10.41
C HIS A 44 -7.79 -3.44 10.19
N ASN A 45 -8.24 -3.51 8.95
CA ASN A 45 -9.64 -3.88 8.68
C ASN A 45 -9.97 -5.32 9.09
N THR A 46 -8.99 -6.22 9.02
CA THR A 46 -9.16 -7.62 9.41
C THR A 46 -8.50 -7.96 10.73
N ASN A 47 -7.88 -6.97 11.38
CA ASN A 47 -7.16 -7.16 12.65
C ASN A 47 -6.07 -8.23 12.56
N GLU A 48 -5.27 -8.18 11.51
CA GLU A 48 -4.19 -9.13 11.27
C GLU A 48 -2.82 -8.48 11.39
N HIS A 49 -1.90 -9.20 12.01
CA HIS A 49 -0.49 -8.82 12.13
C HIS A 49 0.36 -9.88 11.44
N PHE A 50 1.24 -9.45 10.53
CA PHE A 50 2.07 -10.35 9.72
C PHE A 50 3.55 -10.09 9.95
N THR A 51 4.33 -11.18 10.01
CA THR A 51 5.77 -11.11 9.71
C THR A 51 5.93 -10.85 8.21
N VAL A 52 7.16 -10.57 7.75
CA VAL A 52 7.42 -10.38 6.32
C VAL A 52 6.99 -11.60 5.52
N GLU A 53 7.36 -12.81 5.96
CA GLU A 53 7.03 -14.03 5.24
C GLU A 53 5.52 -14.31 5.22
N GLU A 54 4.83 -14.00 6.29
CA GLU A 54 3.36 -14.11 6.33
C GLU A 54 2.69 -13.10 5.40
N PHE A 55 3.18 -11.87 5.34
CA PHE A 55 2.68 -10.86 4.41
C PHE A 55 2.88 -11.30 2.96
N ILE A 56 4.05 -11.84 2.64
CA ILE A 56 4.33 -12.39 1.31
C ILE A 56 3.34 -13.49 0.96
N ARG A 57 3.10 -14.42 1.89
CA ARG A 57 2.12 -15.49 1.67
C ARG A 57 0.70 -14.97 1.48
N ALA A 58 0.30 -14.02 2.32
CA ALA A 58 -1.06 -13.44 2.22
C ALA A 58 -1.29 -12.81 0.85
N ASN A 59 -0.27 -12.18 0.27
CA ASN A 59 -0.39 -11.59 -1.07
C ASN A 59 -0.22 -12.62 -2.18
N CYS A 60 0.79 -13.45 -2.11
CA CYS A 60 1.16 -14.33 -3.23
C CYS A 60 0.24 -15.56 -3.34
N GLU A 61 -0.37 -16.01 -2.24
CA GLU A 61 -1.32 -17.11 -2.25
C GLU A 61 -2.77 -16.65 -2.51
N TYR A 62 -3.01 -15.33 -2.55
CA TYR A 62 -4.33 -14.79 -2.87
C TYR A 62 -4.65 -15.11 -4.33
N PRO A 63 -5.79 -15.73 -4.61
CA PRO A 63 -6.10 -16.15 -5.97
C PRO A 63 -6.37 -14.99 -6.92
N GLY A 64 -6.10 -15.22 -8.22
CA GLY A 64 -6.36 -14.24 -9.26
C GLY A 64 -5.15 -13.47 -9.71
N GLU A 65 -5.36 -12.64 -10.70
CA GLU A 65 -4.35 -11.72 -11.23
C GLU A 65 -4.74 -10.29 -10.88
N TRP A 66 -3.75 -9.51 -10.47
CA TRP A 66 -3.96 -8.19 -9.89
C TRP A 66 -3.24 -7.10 -10.67
N ASP A 67 -3.80 -5.91 -10.61
CA ASP A 67 -3.21 -4.70 -11.13
C ASP A 67 -3.60 -3.54 -10.21
N GLY A 68 -3.04 -2.38 -10.43
CA GLY A 68 -3.35 -1.22 -9.61
C GLY A 68 -2.54 0.00 -9.97
N GLU A 69 -2.79 1.05 -9.20
CA GLU A 69 -2.13 2.34 -9.39
C GLU A 69 -1.94 3.02 -8.05
N VAL A 70 -0.72 3.48 -7.80
CA VAL A 70 -0.45 4.34 -6.64
C VAL A 70 -0.96 5.74 -6.97
N LYS A 71 -2.03 6.15 -6.30
CA LYS A 71 -2.74 7.41 -6.57
C LYS A 71 -2.08 8.62 -5.91
N GLN A 72 -1.57 8.42 -4.70
CA GLN A 72 -0.93 9.50 -3.94
C GLN A 72 0.25 8.94 -3.16
N ILE A 73 1.30 9.77 -3.07
CA ILE A 73 2.49 9.46 -2.28
C ILE A 73 2.82 10.70 -1.46
N ILE A 74 2.92 10.52 -0.15
CA ILE A 74 3.34 11.58 0.78
C ILE A 74 4.55 11.05 1.54
N THR A 75 5.62 11.80 1.53
CA THR A 75 6.87 11.40 2.20
C THR A 75 7.15 12.36 3.36
N THR A 76 7.44 11.80 4.53
CA THR A 76 7.89 12.53 5.71
C THR A 76 9.31 12.11 6.07
N ASP A 77 9.83 12.59 7.19
CA ASP A 77 11.17 12.21 7.67
C ASP A 77 11.29 10.71 7.97
N THR A 78 10.20 10.04 8.27
CA THR A 78 10.19 8.66 8.76
C THR A 78 9.30 7.73 7.95
N HIS A 79 8.34 8.26 7.19
CA HIS A 79 7.30 7.47 6.55
C HIS A 79 7.11 7.84 5.09
N ILE A 80 6.72 6.83 4.31
CA ILE A 80 6.10 7.02 3.00
C ILE A 80 4.65 6.58 3.16
N ILE A 81 3.72 7.47 2.84
CA ILE A 81 2.29 7.21 2.93
C ILE A 81 1.75 7.10 1.51
N THR A 82 1.08 6.00 1.20
CA THR A 82 0.51 5.80 -0.13
C THR A 82 -0.99 5.56 -0.06
N ALA A 83 -1.70 6.05 -1.07
CA ALA A 83 -3.07 5.67 -1.34
C ALA A 83 -3.06 4.94 -2.69
N THR A 84 -3.48 3.69 -2.69
CA THR A 84 -3.34 2.81 -3.86
C THR A 84 -4.68 2.20 -4.24
N HIS A 85 -5.02 2.27 -5.53
CA HIS A 85 -6.16 1.56 -6.09
C HIS A 85 -5.67 0.18 -6.51
N VAL A 86 -6.31 -0.87 -6.02
CA VAL A 86 -5.96 -2.28 -6.30
C VAL A 86 -7.19 -2.98 -6.86
N PHE A 87 -7.04 -3.69 -7.95
CA PHE A 87 -8.15 -4.40 -8.56
C PHE A 87 -7.70 -5.69 -9.23
N SER A 88 -8.62 -6.65 -9.30
CA SER A 88 -8.39 -7.87 -10.06
C SER A 88 -8.56 -7.60 -11.56
N LYS A 89 -7.75 -8.27 -12.38
CA LYS A 89 -7.81 -8.07 -13.84
C LYS A 89 -9.12 -8.50 -14.45
N ASP A 90 -9.84 -9.44 -13.80
CA ASP A 90 -11.18 -9.86 -14.25
C ASP A 90 -12.30 -8.88 -13.84
N GLY A 91 -11.97 -7.84 -13.08
CA GLY A 91 -12.90 -6.80 -12.66
C GLY A 91 -13.81 -7.17 -11.50
N SER A 92 -13.64 -8.34 -10.89
CA SER A 92 -14.53 -8.80 -9.82
C SER A 92 -14.25 -8.13 -8.48
N ILE A 93 -13.02 -7.66 -8.24
CA ILE A 93 -12.62 -7.04 -6.98
C ILE A 93 -11.95 -5.70 -7.27
N SER A 94 -12.35 -4.67 -6.53
CA SER A 94 -11.71 -3.36 -6.57
C SER A 94 -11.71 -2.78 -5.17
N CYS A 95 -10.57 -2.26 -4.74
CA CYS A 95 -10.42 -1.68 -3.42
C CYS A 95 -9.34 -0.59 -3.41
N HIS A 96 -9.32 0.17 -2.33
CA HIS A 96 -8.29 1.16 -2.08
C HIS A 96 -7.59 0.85 -0.76
N ALA A 97 -6.28 1.02 -0.73
CA ALA A 97 -5.47 0.85 0.47
C ALA A 97 -4.75 2.15 0.80
N THR A 98 -4.82 2.54 2.06
CA THR A 98 -3.96 3.59 2.61
C THR A 98 -2.90 2.92 3.45
N SER A 99 -1.63 3.15 3.10
CA SER A 99 -0.51 2.46 3.73
C SER A 99 0.43 3.48 4.37
N PHE A 100 0.70 3.29 5.66
CA PHE A 100 1.68 4.07 6.41
C PHE A 100 2.94 3.23 6.53
N ILE A 101 3.95 3.56 5.74
CA ILE A 101 5.15 2.73 5.55
C ILE A 101 6.32 3.41 6.26
N ARG A 102 6.79 2.82 7.35
CA ARG A 102 7.94 3.33 8.08
C ARG A 102 9.20 2.79 7.41
N VAL A 103 10.10 3.68 7.04
CA VAL A 103 11.34 3.34 6.33
C VAL A 103 12.54 3.65 7.21
N VAL A 104 13.46 2.70 7.30
CA VAL A 104 14.72 2.82 8.02
C VAL A 104 15.83 2.28 7.13
N ASP A 105 16.86 3.10 6.90
CA ASP A 105 18.02 2.72 6.08
C ASP A 105 17.63 2.13 4.73
N GLY A 106 16.66 2.77 4.06
CA GLY A 106 16.26 2.42 2.70
C GLY A 106 15.36 1.20 2.58
N LYS A 107 14.92 0.62 3.69
CA LYS A 107 14.03 -0.55 3.70
C LYS A 107 12.87 -0.36 4.64
N ILE A 108 11.80 -1.09 4.38
CA ILE A 108 10.58 -1.02 5.18
C ILE A 108 10.81 -1.68 6.54
N ALA A 109 10.55 -0.93 7.61
CA ALA A 109 10.59 -1.42 8.98
C ALA A 109 9.21 -1.86 9.47
N SER A 110 8.16 -1.21 9.01
CA SER A 110 6.79 -1.58 9.36
C SER A 110 5.79 -0.96 8.39
N VAL A 111 4.62 -1.57 8.29
CA VAL A 111 3.50 -1.05 7.50
C VAL A 111 2.22 -1.19 8.30
N ASP A 112 1.46 -0.10 8.37
CA ASP A 112 0.08 -0.12 8.83
C ASP A 112 -0.81 0.18 7.62
N GLU A 113 -1.69 -0.77 7.27
CA GLU A 113 -2.57 -0.64 6.11
C GLU A 113 -4.04 -0.66 6.49
N TYR A 114 -4.79 0.21 5.83
CA TYR A 114 -6.24 0.34 5.94
C TYR A 114 -6.85 0.12 4.56
N TRP A 115 -7.68 -0.90 4.43
CA TRP A 115 -8.29 -1.32 3.18
C TRP A 115 -9.77 -0.99 3.16
N GLY A 116 -10.28 -0.56 2.00
CA GLY A 116 -11.69 -0.34 1.81
C GLY A 116 -12.12 -0.87 0.44
N ASP A 117 -13.22 -1.62 0.42
CA ASP A 117 -13.79 -2.06 -0.84
C ASP A 117 -14.45 -0.89 -1.56
N ASP A 118 -14.27 -0.83 -2.87
CA ASP A 118 -14.92 0.16 -3.71
C ASP A 118 -16.37 -0.26 -3.97
N GLY A 119 -17.24 0.73 -4.02
CA GLY A 119 -18.64 0.46 -4.24
C GLY A 119 -19.44 1.72 -4.42
N SER A 120 -20.74 1.54 -4.61
CA SER A 120 -21.66 2.66 -4.79
C SER A 120 -21.92 3.37 -3.46
N ALA A 121 -22.30 4.64 -3.56
CA ALA A 121 -22.81 5.36 -2.40
C ALA A 121 -24.06 4.65 -1.84
N PRO A 122 -24.30 4.71 -0.54
CA PRO A 122 -25.52 4.14 0.06
C PRO A 122 -26.78 4.72 -0.59
N GLN A 123 -27.81 3.89 -0.73
CA GLN A 123 -29.02 4.27 -1.43
C GLN A 123 -29.66 5.53 -0.84
N TRP A 124 -29.65 5.68 0.48
CA TRP A 124 -30.27 6.83 1.12
C TRP A 124 -29.63 8.17 0.70
N ARG A 125 -28.30 8.19 0.47
CA ARG A 125 -27.63 9.38 -0.04
C ARG A 125 -27.97 9.63 -1.51
N GLN A 126 -28.04 8.57 -2.30
CA GLN A 126 -28.43 8.69 -3.71
C GLN A 126 -29.87 9.24 -3.84
N ASP A 127 -30.79 8.72 -3.03
CA ASP A 127 -32.18 9.17 -3.06
C ASP A 127 -32.32 10.65 -2.71
N LYS A 128 -31.47 11.14 -1.85
CA LYS A 128 -31.51 12.56 -1.42
C LYS A 128 -30.64 13.47 -2.28
N HIS A 129 -29.99 12.93 -3.30
CA HIS A 129 -29.07 13.67 -4.18
C HIS A 129 -27.94 14.38 -3.41
N ILE A 130 -27.39 13.71 -2.43
CA ILE A 130 -26.27 14.20 -1.63
C ILE A 130 -24.96 13.76 -2.26
N GLY A 131 -24.18 14.73 -2.74
CA GLY A 131 -22.91 14.48 -3.42
C GLY A 131 -23.07 14.16 -4.90
N THR A 132 -21.95 14.15 -5.60
CA THR A 132 -21.84 13.78 -7.01
C THR A 132 -20.64 12.88 -7.19
N LYS A 133 -20.56 12.21 -8.34
CA LYS A 133 -19.42 11.32 -8.62
C LYS A 133 -18.13 12.12 -8.75
N ILE A 134 -17.03 11.54 -8.24
CA ILE A 134 -15.69 12.10 -8.46
C ILE A 134 -15.33 12.00 -9.95
N LYS A 135 -15.71 10.88 -10.57
CA LYS A 135 -15.46 10.57 -11.99
C LYS A 135 -16.73 10.10 -12.66
N GLU A 136 -16.84 10.40 -13.93
CA GLU A 136 -17.87 9.80 -14.78
C GLU A 136 -17.49 8.34 -15.08
#